data_7e00f8bf00d3d3ef5a408f0c0a40460d
#
_entry.id   7e00f8bf00d3d3ef5a408f0c0a40460d
#
_cell.length_a   1.000
_cell.length_b   1.000
_cell.length_c   1.000
_cell.angle_alpha   90.00
_cell.angle_beta   90.00
_cell.angle_gamma   90.00
#
_symmetry.space_group_name_H-M   'P 1'
#
loop_
_entity.id
_entity.type
_entity.pdbx_description
1 polymer ?
#
loop_
_entity_poly.entity_id
_entity_poly.type
_entity_poly.pdbx_seq_one_letter_code
_entity_poly.pdbx_strand_id
1 'polypeptide(L)'
;MILVVVAGNYLLADTTANAVFTSAGLPRPFEVGEASYYSYECAQLPMANGKPFDPEKRTCASWFYALGTVLSVKSLETGRTTEVVVTDRGPNRRLVKKGRVIDLSRKAFEDICVIKKGLTRVIITVKSHSEA
;
A
#
# COMPACT_ATOMS: atom_id res chain seq x y z
N MET A 1 18.08 14.38 -9.72
CA MET A 1 17.57 14.49 -10.14
C MET A 1 16.98 13.85 -10.98
N ILE A 2 16.72 13.51 -11.19
CA ILE A 2 16.32 12.91 -11.75
C ILE A 2 15.44 12.90 -12.54
N LEU A 3 15.34 12.76 -12.80
CA LEU A 3 14.71 12.72 -13.48
C LEU A 3 13.95 13.24 -13.92
N VAL A 4 13.91 13.46 -13.68
CA VAL A 4 13.19 14.00 -13.92
C VAL A 4 12.81 14.32 -14.91
N VAL A 5 13.19 14.23 -15.13
CA VAL A 5 13.07 14.56 -16.03
C VAL A 5 12.37 14.19 -16.91
N VAL A 6 12.67 13.68 -17.14
CA VAL A 6 12.17 13.13 -18.07
C VAL A 6 10.87 13.41 -18.20
N ALA A 7 10.27 13.01 -17.86
CA ALA A 7 9.01 13.27 -18.02
C ALA A 7 8.85 14.45 -17.37
N GLY A 8 9.67 14.74 -16.99
CA GLY A 8 9.67 15.79 -16.53
C GLY A 8 8.85 16.31 -15.66
N ASN A 9 8.60 16.30 -14.99
CA ASN A 9 7.92 16.86 -14.22
C ASN A 9 7.66 16.33 -13.02
N TYR A 10 7.87 15.62 -12.76
CA TYR A 10 7.53 15.24 -11.58
C TYR A 10 8.58 15.19 -10.69
N LEU A 11 8.83 15.46 -10.37
CA LEU A 11 9.58 15.55 -9.55
C LEU A 11 9.61 15.89 -8.67
N LEU A 12 9.52 16.03 -8.00
CA LEU A 12 9.63 16.48 -7.29
C LEU A 12 10.06 16.15 -6.18
N ALA A 13 10.51 16.47 -5.67
CA ALA A 13 11.13 16.44 -4.53
C ALA A 13 10.49 15.84 -3.40
N ASP A 14 9.40 16.11 -3.16
CA ASP A 14 8.80 15.60 -2.01
C ASP A 14 8.56 14.14 -2.06
N THR A 15 8.99 13.51 -3.08
CA THR A 15 8.80 12.11 -3.16
C THR A 15 9.70 11.35 -2.26
N THR A 16 10.65 11.99 -1.65
CA THR A 16 11.69 11.24 -1.08
C THR A 16 11.35 10.41 0.10
N ALA A 17 10.67 10.93 1.06
CA ALA A 17 10.56 10.25 2.34
C ALA A 17 9.84 8.92 2.26
N ASN A 18 8.84 8.80 1.41
CA ASN A 18 8.03 7.60 1.37
C ASN A 18 7.99 6.95 0.01
N ALA A 19 8.90 7.34 -0.86
CA ALA A 19 8.90 6.81 -2.22
C ALA A 19 9.44 5.39 -2.26
N VAL A 20 8.94 4.63 -3.20
CA VAL A 20 9.48 3.32 -3.51
C VAL A 20 10.48 3.52 -4.63
N PHE A 21 11.61 2.84 -4.56
CA PHE A 21 12.67 3.03 -5.52
C PHE A 21 12.87 1.80 -6.39
N THR A 22 13.30 2.04 -7.62
CA THR A 22 13.70 0.96 -8.52
C THR A 22 15.03 0.40 -8.02
N SER A 23 15.47 -0.69 -8.62
CA SER A 23 16.76 -1.27 -8.27
C SER A 23 17.89 -0.31 -8.62
N ALA A 24 17.66 0.64 -9.52
CA ALA A 24 18.67 1.64 -9.86
C ALA A 24 18.65 2.84 -8.91
N GLY A 25 17.80 2.84 -7.89
CA GLY A 25 17.76 3.95 -6.94
C GLY A 25 16.90 5.11 -7.36
N LEU A 26 16.13 4.97 -8.42
CA LEU A 26 15.26 6.05 -8.88
C LEU A 26 13.87 5.92 -8.26
N PRO A 27 13.23 7.04 -7.90
CA PRO A 27 11.90 6.97 -7.31
C PRO A 27 10.88 6.46 -8.33
N ARG A 28 9.94 5.67 -7.86
CA ARG A 28 8.86 5.16 -8.69
C ARG A 28 7.58 5.87 -8.34
N PRO A 29 6.80 6.28 -9.36
CA PRO A 29 5.53 6.93 -9.09
C PRO A 29 4.46 5.96 -8.62
N PHE A 30 4.68 4.66 -8.74
CA PHE A 30 3.70 3.67 -8.32
C PHE A 30 4.38 2.35 -8.06
N GLU A 31 3.65 1.48 -7.37
CA GLU A 31 4.08 0.13 -7.06
C GLU A 31 3.02 -0.83 -7.60
N VAL A 32 3.43 -1.92 -8.22
CA VAL A 32 2.52 -2.93 -8.76
C VAL A 32 2.82 -4.26 -8.06
N GLY A 33 1.78 -4.97 -7.69
CA GLY A 33 1.94 -6.28 -7.08
C GLY A 33 0.61 -6.84 -6.67
N GLU A 34 0.63 -7.81 -5.77
CA GLU A 34 -0.59 -8.44 -5.30
C GLU A 34 -0.99 -7.92 -3.93
N ALA A 35 -2.29 -7.78 -3.72
CA ALA A 35 -2.86 -7.41 -2.44
C ALA A 35 -3.67 -8.58 -1.89
N SER A 36 -3.56 -8.80 -0.58
CA SER A 36 -4.44 -9.69 0.14
C SER A 36 -5.07 -8.89 1.27
N TYR A 37 -5.76 -9.54 2.18
CA TYR A 37 -6.37 -8.83 3.30
C TYR A 37 -6.19 -9.59 4.59
N TYR A 38 -6.30 -8.88 5.71
CA TYR A 38 -6.21 -9.43 7.04
C TYR A 38 -7.46 -10.23 7.36
N SER A 39 -7.29 -11.36 8.03
CA SER A 39 -8.41 -12.14 8.55
C SER A 39 -9.13 -11.37 9.65
N TYR A 40 -10.42 -11.64 9.82
CA TYR A 40 -11.18 -11.10 10.94
C TYR A 40 -10.58 -11.51 12.28
N GLU A 41 -9.88 -12.63 12.32
CA GLU A 41 -9.26 -13.08 13.55
C GLU A 41 -8.20 -12.14 14.04
N CYS A 42 -7.72 -11.23 13.19
CA CYS A 42 -6.74 -10.25 13.59
C CYS A 42 -7.38 -9.03 14.27
N ALA A 43 -8.72 -8.97 14.35
CA ALA A 43 -9.40 -7.85 14.97
C ALA A 43 -8.89 -7.62 16.40
N GLN A 44 -8.65 -6.35 16.73
CA GLN A 44 -8.19 -5.92 18.06
C GLN A 44 -6.74 -6.26 18.36
N LEU A 45 -6.03 -6.99 17.50
CA LEU A 45 -4.61 -7.19 17.71
C LEU A 45 -3.86 -5.88 17.44
N PRO A 46 -2.77 -5.65 18.17
CA PRO A 46 -2.03 -4.40 18.00
C PRO A 46 -1.32 -4.35 16.65
N MET A 47 -1.37 -3.20 16.01
CA MET A 47 -0.66 -2.93 14.76
C MET A 47 0.66 -2.23 15.07
N ALA A 48 1.50 -2.06 14.06
CA ALA A 48 2.79 -1.40 14.24
C ALA A 48 2.65 0.03 14.75
N ASN A 49 1.52 0.69 14.48
CA ASN A 49 1.28 2.05 14.98
C ASN A 49 0.79 2.06 16.43
N GLY A 50 0.71 0.91 17.08
CA GLY A 50 0.34 0.81 18.48
C GLY A 50 -1.16 0.74 18.73
N LYS A 51 -1.99 0.84 17.72
CA LYS A 51 -3.44 0.83 17.88
C LYS A 51 -3.99 -0.54 17.50
N PRO A 52 -5.19 -0.89 18.01
CA PRO A 52 -5.78 -2.18 17.66
C PRO A 52 -6.28 -2.17 16.22
N PHE A 53 -6.16 -3.31 15.55
CA PHE A 53 -6.64 -3.46 14.19
C PHE A 53 -8.16 -3.51 14.16
N ASP A 54 -8.76 -2.78 13.23
CA ASP A 54 -10.20 -2.76 13.02
C ASP A 54 -10.49 -3.12 11.56
N PRO A 55 -11.06 -4.30 11.29
CA PRO A 55 -11.33 -4.73 9.91
C PRO A 55 -12.28 -3.82 9.15
N GLU A 56 -13.05 -2.98 9.84
CA GLU A 56 -14.03 -2.10 9.21
C GLU A 56 -13.45 -0.75 8.82
N LYS A 57 -12.20 -0.47 9.18
CA LYS A 57 -11.54 0.75 8.78
C LYS A 57 -10.67 0.49 7.55
N ARG A 58 -10.44 1.50 6.75
CA ARG A 58 -9.63 1.36 5.55
C ARG A 58 -8.17 1.61 5.86
N THR A 59 -7.48 0.54 6.21
CA THR A 59 -6.06 0.58 6.56
C THR A 59 -5.31 -0.51 5.83
N CYS A 60 -3.99 -0.46 5.91
CA CYS A 60 -3.17 -1.48 5.27
C CYS A 60 -1.87 -1.68 6.01
N ALA A 61 -1.23 -2.81 5.70
CA ALA A 61 0.12 -3.10 6.13
C ALA A 61 1.04 -3.03 4.93
N SER A 62 2.16 -2.37 5.08
CA SER A 62 3.15 -2.24 4.03
C SER A 62 4.53 -2.07 4.63
N TRP A 63 5.55 -2.61 3.97
CA TRP A 63 6.93 -2.41 4.35
C TRP A 63 7.55 -1.20 3.66
N PHE A 64 6.88 -0.65 2.63
CA PHE A 64 7.51 0.28 1.70
C PHE A 64 7.16 1.74 1.94
N TYR A 65 6.22 2.03 2.83
CA TYR A 65 5.77 3.40 3.06
C TYR A 65 5.73 3.67 4.56
N ALA A 66 5.98 4.91 4.95
CA ALA A 66 5.95 5.29 6.36
C ALA A 66 4.54 5.13 6.93
N LEU A 67 4.46 4.82 8.21
CA LEU A 67 3.17 4.77 8.91
C LEU A 67 2.50 6.14 8.77
N GLY A 68 1.20 6.14 8.50
CA GLY A 68 0.44 7.37 8.31
C GLY A 68 0.33 7.82 6.86
N THR A 69 1.09 7.20 5.96
CA THR A 69 0.97 7.53 4.53
C THR A 69 -0.39 7.07 4.01
N VAL A 70 -1.02 7.90 3.21
CA VAL A 70 -2.29 7.55 2.56
C VAL A 70 -1.99 7.08 1.15
N LEU A 71 -2.48 5.91 0.81
CA LEU A 71 -2.24 5.27 -0.48
C LEU A 71 -3.55 5.13 -1.24
N SER A 72 -3.48 5.29 -2.55
CA SER A 72 -4.57 4.91 -3.44
C SER A 72 -4.24 3.53 -4.01
N VAL A 73 -5.14 2.59 -3.85
CA VAL A 73 -4.94 1.21 -4.28
C VAL A 73 -6.03 0.85 -5.27
N LYS A 74 -5.62 0.52 -6.49
CA LYS A 74 -6.56 0.17 -7.56
C LYS A 74 -6.34 -1.26 -7.96
N SER A 75 -7.42 -2.03 -8.00
CA SER A 75 -7.36 -3.39 -8.54
C SER A 75 -7.25 -3.32 -10.06
N LEU A 76 -6.25 -3.97 -10.60
CA LEU A 76 -6.09 -4.04 -12.04
C LEU A 76 -7.07 -5.01 -12.67
N GLU A 77 -7.72 -5.83 -11.85
CA GLU A 77 -8.70 -6.80 -12.34
C GLU A 77 -10.10 -6.21 -12.41
N THR A 78 -10.46 -5.36 -11.45
CA THR A 78 -11.81 -4.79 -11.41
C THR A 78 -11.85 -3.33 -11.81
N GLY A 79 -10.73 -2.63 -11.75
CA GLY A 79 -10.68 -1.20 -12.01
C GLY A 79 -11.13 -0.35 -10.83
N ARG A 80 -11.52 -0.97 -9.71
CA ARG A 80 -12.00 -0.21 -8.55
C ARG A 80 -10.86 0.22 -7.66
N THR A 81 -11.03 1.33 -6.97
CA THR A 81 -10.00 1.97 -6.17
C THR A 81 -10.49 2.19 -4.74
N THR A 82 -9.57 2.10 -3.79
CA THR A 82 -9.83 2.46 -2.41
C THR A 82 -8.64 3.27 -1.89
N GLU A 83 -8.87 4.07 -0.84
CA GLU A 83 -7.77 4.78 -0.18
C GLU A 83 -7.58 4.18 1.19
N VAL A 84 -6.32 3.96 1.57
CA VAL A 84 -5.98 3.34 2.83
C VAL A 84 -4.85 4.08 3.51
N VAL A 85 -4.79 3.98 4.82
CA VAL A 85 -3.71 4.54 5.61
C VAL A 85 -2.79 3.41 6.02
N VAL A 86 -1.49 3.61 5.90
CA VAL A 86 -0.51 2.62 6.34
C VAL A 86 -0.44 2.66 7.85
N THR A 87 -0.86 1.58 8.49
CA THR A 87 -0.92 1.49 9.95
C THR A 87 -0.09 0.35 10.51
N ASP A 88 0.40 -0.53 9.64
CA ASP A 88 1.05 -1.74 10.09
C ASP A 88 2.14 -2.15 9.10
N ARG A 89 2.92 -3.16 9.49
CA ARG A 89 3.96 -3.73 8.63
C ARG A 89 3.54 -5.12 8.17
N GLY A 90 3.75 -5.39 6.92
CA GLY A 90 3.38 -6.63 6.26
C GLY A 90 3.32 -6.41 4.77
N PRO A 91 3.05 -7.43 4.00
CA PRO A 91 2.81 -8.84 4.35
C PRO A 91 4.06 -9.52 4.88
N ASN A 92 3.92 -10.79 5.24
CA ASN A 92 5.05 -11.61 5.62
C ASN A 92 6.14 -11.47 4.58
N ARG A 93 7.39 -11.32 5.02
CA ARG A 93 8.48 -11.01 4.08
C ARG A 93 8.69 -12.08 3.01
N ARG A 94 8.37 -13.33 3.30
CA ARG A 94 8.45 -14.36 2.27
C ARG A 94 7.45 -14.14 1.16
N LEU A 95 6.28 -13.60 1.49
CA LEU A 95 5.25 -13.31 0.50
C LEU A 95 5.62 -12.07 -0.32
N VAL A 96 6.31 -11.12 0.31
CA VAL A 96 6.79 -9.95 -0.42
C VAL A 96 7.71 -10.39 -1.56
N LYS A 97 8.59 -11.34 -1.29
CA LYS A 97 9.51 -11.84 -2.31
C LYS A 97 8.78 -12.51 -3.46
N LYS A 98 7.54 -12.96 -3.22
CA LYS A 98 6.73 -13.60 -4.24
C LYS A 98 5.77 -12.62 -4.92
N GLY A 99 5.88 -11.34 -4.62
CA GLY A 99 5.08 -10.33 -5.30
C GLY A 99 3.90 -9.78 -4.50
N ARG A 100 3.72 -10.21 -3.24
CA ARG A 100 2.67 -9.66 -2.38
C ARG A 100 3.17 -8.35 -1.79
N VAL A 101 2.55 -7.24 -2.14
CA VAL A 101 3.09 -5.93 -1.76
C VAL A 101 2.30 -5.24 -0.66
N ILE A 102 1.08 -5.65 -0.40
CA ILE A 102 0.25 -4.96 0.57
C ILE A 102 -0.82 -5.90 1.13
N ASP A 103 -1.10 -5.76 2.43
CA ASP A 103 -2.23 -6.42 3.05
C ASP A 103 -3.23 -5.34 3.42
N LEU A 104 -4.44 -5.46 2.90
CA LEU A 104 -5.50 -4.48 3.14
C LEU A 104 -6.36 -4.94 4.31
N SER A 105 -7.04 -4.00 4.96
CA SER A 105 -8.10 -4.37 5.85
C SER A 105 -9.21 -5.02 5.02
N ARG A 106 -10.08 -5.77 5.67
CA ARG A 106 -11.20 -6.41 4.96
C ARG A 106 -12.05 -5.38 4.24
N LYS A 107 -12.36 -4.27 4.91
CA LYS A 107 -13.20 -3.24 4.31
C LYS A 107 -12.57 -2.67 3.05
N ALA A 108 -11.27 -2.41 3.09
CA ALA A 108 -10.59 -1.87 1.91
C ALA A 108 -10.58 -2.88 0.77
N PHE A 109 -10.34 -4.16 1.08
CA PHE A 109 -10.33 -5.18 0.04
C PHE A 109 -11.72 -5.30 -0.61
N GLU A 110 -12.78 -5.23 0.21
CA GLU A 110 -14.14 -5.30 -0.32
C GLU A 110 -14.44 -4.16 -1.29
N ASP A 111 -13.82 -3.01 -1.09
CA ASP A 111 -14.02 -1.88 -1.99
C ASP A 111 -13.55 -2.19 -3.40
N ILE A 112 -12.56 -3.05 -3.55
CA ILE A 112 -11.92 -3.24 -4.85
C ILE A 112 -12.05 -4.65 -5.42
N CYS A 113 -12.47 -5.61 -4.59
CA CYS A 113 -12.53 -6.99 -5.06
C CYS A 113 -13.48 -7.77 -4.17
N VAL A 114 -14.02 -8.87 -4.69
CA VAL A 114 -14.85 -9.74 -3.84
C VAL A 114 -13.93 -10.49 -2.88
N ILE A 115 -14.37 -10.59 -1.63
CA ILE A 115 -13.58 -11.20 -0.57
C ILE A 115 -13.17 -12.63 -0.90
N LYS A 116 -14.06 -13.36 -1.53
CA LYS A 116 -13.82 -14.76 -1.83
C LYS A 116 -12.58 -14.95 -2.69
N LYS A 117 -12.21 -13.97 -3.47
CA LYS A 117 -11.05 -14.09 -4.35
C LYS A 117 -9.74 -14.14 -3.57
N GLY A 118 -9.67 -13.44 -2.44
CA GLY A 118 -8.50 -13.50 -1.57
C GLY A 118 -7.29 -12.71 -2.02
N LEU A 119 -7.09 -12.56 -3.33
CA LEU A 119 -5.95 -11.85 -3.90
C LEU A 119 -6.41 -11.06 -5.10
N THR A 120 -5.82 -9.89 -5.30
CA THR A 120 -6.04 -9.14 -6.53
C THR A 120 -4.77 -8.38 -6.87
N ARG A 121 -4.51 -8.24 -8.15
CA ARG A 121 -3.38 -7.47 -8.61
C ARG A 121 -3.71 -6.00 -8.50
N VAL A 122 -2.81 -5.21 -7.95
CA VAL A 122 -3.08 -3.80 -7.68
C VAL A 122 -1.97 -2.91 -8.18
N ILE A 123 -2.32 -1.65 -8.38
CA ILE A 123 -1.36 -0.58 -8.56
C ILE A 123 -1.58 0.41 -7.41
N ILE A 124 -0.49 0.79 -6.77
CA ILE A 124 -0.50 1.63 -5.57
C ILE A 124 0.18 2.94 -5.89
N THR A 125 -0.46 4.05 -5.54
CA THR A 125 0.15 5.36 -5.66
C THR A 125 0.00 6.09 -4.32
N VAL A 126 0.92 7.00 -4.03
CA VAL A 126 0.88 7.76 -2.79
C VAL A 126 -0.05 8.95 -2.98
N LYS A 127 -1.03 9.09 -2.09
CA LYS A 127 -1.94 10.23 -2.11
C LYS A 127 -1.42 11.35 -1.24
N SER A 128 -0.92 11.02 -0.06
CA SER A 128 -0.32 12.00 0.81
C SER A 128 0.68 11.30 1.71
N HIS A 129 1.71 12.02 2.10
CA HIS A 129 2.75 11.49 2.95
C HIS A 129 2.35 11.68 4.41
N SER A 130 2.96 10.85 5.26
CA SER A 130 2.80 11.00 6.69
C SER A 130 3.36 12.35 7.12
N GLU A 131 2.68 12.97 8.06
CA GLU A 131 3.14 14.22 8.60
C GLU A 131 4.01 14.03 9.82
N ALA A 132 4.32 12.86 10.13
CA ALA A 132 5.06 12.53 11.33
C ALA A 132 5.97 13.58 11.91
#